data_c5b416c0b4986bddaa85a9a2810dd50a
#
_entry.id   c5b416c0b4986bddaa85a9a2810dd50a
#
_cell.length_a   1.000
_cell.length_b   1.000
_cell.length_c   1.000
_cell.angle_alpha   90.00
_cell.angle_beta   90.00
_cell.angle_gamma   90.00
#
_symmetry.space_group_name_H-M   'P 1'
#
loop_
_entity.id
_entity.type
_entity.pdbx_description
1 polymer ?
#
loop_
_entity_poly.entity_id
_entity_poly.type
_entity_poly.pdbx_seq_one_letter_code
_entity_poly.pdbx_strand_id
1 'polypeptide(L)'
;MEWKYMRIQGREDSWVTKYPKGIFGMCWRMIMDGKMEPEDEKLFREVVDWFIANLPQPEPCRNGEKVITFFKTGTAGEMLPMIEPAVRLMDKYNHPYDIVYTNFIGTVIYEDEWQAAVRVENGKMI
;
A
#
# COMPACT_ATOMS: atom_id res chain seq x y z
N MET A 1 16.81 -11.82 12.61
CA MET A 1 17.15 -11.05 11.39
C MET A 1 16.15 -9.92 11.24
N GLU A 2 16.62 -8.71 11.07
CA GLU A 2 15.74 -7.55 10.88
C GLU A 2 15.56 -7.27 9.40
N TRP A 3 14.30 -7.09 9.02
CA TRP A 3 13.94 -6.67 7.67
C TRP A 3 13.87 -5.15 7.61
N LYS A 4 14.32 -4.56 6.51
CA LYS A 4 14.33 -3.09 6.32
C LYS A 4 13.00 -2.55 5.82
N TYR A 5 12.28 -3.33 5.05
CA TYR A 5 11.07 -2.89 4.36
C TYR A 5 9.93 -3.87 4.55
N MET A 6 8.71 -3.35 4.53
CA MET A 6 7.51 -4.16 4.57
C MET A 6 6.44 -3.59 3.64
N ARG A 7 5.54 -4.45 3.18
CA ARG A 7 4.41 -4.04 2.36
C ARG A 7 3.23 -4.95 2.67
N ILE A 8 2.05 -4.35 2.80
CA ILE A 8 0.80 -5.11 2.91
C ILE A 8 0.16 -5.05 1.55
N GLN A 9 -0.04 -6.20 0.92
CA GLN A 9 -0.51 -6.27 -0.45
C GLN A 9 -1.54 -7.37 -0.64
N GLY A 10 -2.49 -7.15 -1.55
CA GLY A 10 -3.46 -8.16 -1.96
C GLY A 10 -2.84 -9.14 -2.94
N ARG A 11 -3.68 -10.04 -3.44
CA ARG A 11 -3.25 -11.07 -4.41
C ARG A 11 -3.80 -10.80 -5.81
N GLU A 12 -4.15 -9.54 -6.08
CA GLU A 12 -4.63 -9.08 -7.38
C GLU A 12 -3.65 -8.07 -7.93
N ASP A 13 -3.20 -8.26 -9.18
CA ASP A 13 -2.23 -7.39 -9.81
C ASP A 13 -2.84 -6.08 -10.28
N SER A 14 -2.07 -5.00 -10.15
CA SER A 14 -2.43 -3.71 -10.72
C SER A 14 -2.33 -3.75 -12.24
N TRP A 15 -3.27 -3.11 -12.91
CA TRP A 15 -3.23 -2.92 -14.36
C TRP A 15 -2.01 -2.11 -14.81
N VAL A 16 -1.59 -1.16 -13.98
CA VAL A 16 -0.50 -0.25 -14.32
C VAL A 16 0.86 -0.89 -14.12
N THR A 17 1.10 -1.45 -12.93
CA THR A 17 2.42 -1.99 -12.57
C THR A 17 2.58 -3.47 -12.87
N LYS A 18 1.47 -4.20 -13.01
CA LYS A 18 1.45 -5.67 -13.07
C LYS A 18 2.02 -6.33 -11.82
N TYR A 19 2.15 -5.57 -10.75
CA TYR A 19 2.58 -6.00 -9.42
C TYR A 19 1.35 -6.05 -8.49
N PRO A 20 1.32 -6.91 -7.46
CA PRO A 20 0.17 -6.97 -6.56
C PRO A 20 -0.18 -5.61 -5.98
N LYS A 21 -1.47 -5.27 -5.99
CA LYS A 21 -1.97 -4.02 -5.42
C LYS A 21 -1.65 -3.96 -3.93
N GLY A 22 -1.24 -2.78 -3.45
CA GLY A 22 -1.17 -2.52 -2.02
C GLY A 22 -2.57 -2.51 -1.41
N ILE A 23 -2.63 -2.50 -0.09
CA ILE A 23 -3.92 -2.56 0.63
C ILE A 23 -4.85 -1.41 0.25
N PHE A 24 -4.34 -0.19 0.06
CA PHE A 24 -5.19 0.93 -0.37
C PHE A 24 -5.77 0.70 -1.75
N GLY A 25 -4.99 0.19 -2.69
CA GLY A 25 -5.46 -0.14 -4.03
C GLY A 25 -6.53 -1.22 -4.02
N MET A 26 -6.41 -2.21 -3.16
CA MET A 26 -7.43 -3.26 -3.00
C MET A 26 -8.74 -2.69 -2.48
N CYS A 27 -8.69 -1.84 -1.45
CA CYS A 27 -9.89 -1.22 -0.90
C CYS A 27 -10.57 -0.28 -1.91
N TRP A 28 -9.79 0.54 -2.63
CA TRP A 28 -10.32 1.39 -3.69
C TRP A 28 -11.01 0.57 -4.78
N ARG A 29 -10.44 -0.57 -5.13
CA ARG A 29 -11.04 -1.46 -6.13
C ARG A 29 -12.40 -1.97 -5.67
N MET A 30 -12.52 -2.36 -4.41
CA MET A 30 -13.81 -2.79 -3.86
C MET A 30 -14.85 -1.67 -3.90
N ILE A 31 -14.45 -0.44 -3.62
CA ILE A 31 -15.34 0.73 -3.69
C ILE A 31 -15.79 0.96 -5.13
N MET A 32 -14.86 0.95 -6.08
CA MET A 32 -15.16 1.17 -7.50
C MET A 32 -16.07 0.09 -8.08
N ASP A 33 -15.96 -1.14 -7.59
CA ASP A 33 -16.80 -2.26 -8.03
C ASP A 33 -18.15 -2.29 -7.30
N GLY A 34 -18.41 -1.32 -6.41
CA GLY A 34 -19.66 -1.27 -5.65
C GLY A 34 -19.81 -2.40 -4.63
N LYS A 35 -18.71 -2.97 -4.17
CA LYS A 35 -18.70 -4.13 -3.28
C LYS A 35 -18.50 -3.78 -1.81
N MET A 36 -18.21 -2.53 -1.50
CA MET A 36 -18.01 -2.09 -0.12
C MET A 36 -19.25 -1.32 0.37
N GLU A 37 -19.71 -1.67 1.57
CA GLU A 37 -20.84 -0.99 2.18
C GLU A 37 -20.48 0.47 2.49
N PRO A 38 -21.47 1.40 2.47
CA PRO A 38 -21.21 2.82 2.70
C PRO A 38 -20.49 3.13 4.01
N GLU A 39 -20.81 2.41 5.08
CA GLU A 39 -20.17 2.61 6.39
C GLU A 39 -18.69 2.22 6.34
N ASP A 40 -18.37 1.16 5.63
CA ASP A 40 -17.00 0.70 5.48
C ASP A 40 -16.20 1.61 4.54
N GLU A 41 -16.84 2.13 3.49
CA GLU A 41 -16.22 3.12 2.63
C GLU A 41 -15.85 4.37 3.42
N LYS A 42 -16.74 4.83 4.29
CA LYS A 42 -16.49 5.98 5.16
C LYS A 42 -15.29 5.73 6.06
N LEU A 43 -15.25 4.55 6.69
CA LEU A 43 -14.13 4.14 7.54
C LEU A 43 -12.81 4.13 6.76
N PHE A 44 -12.82 3.55 5.57
CA PHE A 44 -11.63 3.52 4.73
C PHE A 44 -11.17 4.92 4.33
N ARG A 45 -12.10 5.81 3.97
CA ARG A 45 -11.74 7.20 3.62
C ARG A 45 -11.12 7.94 4.80
N GLU A 46 -11.55 7.66 6.02
CA GLU A 46 -10.93 8.22 7.22
C GLU A 46 -9.48 7.75 7.38
N VAL A 47 -9.22 6.47 7.08
CA VAL A 47 -7.85 5.93 7.08
C VAL A 47 -7.00 6.66 6.04
N VAL A 48 -7.50 6.82 4.83
CA VAL A 48 -6.80 7.52 3.75
C VAL A 48 -6.50 8.97 4.14
N ASP A 49 -7.47 9.66 4.71
CA ASP A 49 -7.30 11.06 5.13
C ASP A 49 -6.20 11.21 6.18
N TRP A 50 -6.13 10.27 7.11
CA TRP A 50 -5.05 10.28 8.10
C TRP A 50 -3.67 10.14 7.43
N PHE A 51 -3.54 9.22 6.48
CA PHE A 51 -2.28 9.02 5.77
C PHE A 51 -1.92 10.22 4.89
N ILE A 52 -2.88 10.84 4.23
CA ILE A 52 -2.64 12.06 3.46
C ILE A 52 -2.13 13.18 4.38
N ALA A 53 -2.69 13.30 5.57
CA ALA A 53 -2.31 14.36 6.51
C ALA A 53 -0.96 14.12 7.19
N ASN A 54 -0.53 12.87 7.33
CA ASN A 54 0.61 12.51 8.15
C ASN A 54 1.80 11.92 7.38
N LEU A 55 1.59 11.49 6.14
CA LEU A 55 2.62 10.86 5.34
C LEU A 55 2.78 11.59 4.01
N PRO A 56 4.01 12.00 3.63
CA PRO A 56 4.22 12.61 2.31
C PRO A 56 3.83 11.62 1.21
N GLN A 57 3.15 12.12 0.17
CA GLN A 57 2.87 11.32 -1.00
C GLN A 57 4.04 11.46 -1.98
N PRO A 58 4.71 10.36 -2.35
CA PRO A 58 5.83 10.42 -3.29
C PRO A 58 5.41 11.05 -4.62
N GLU A 59 6.22 11.97 -5.12
CA GLU A 59 5.95 12.64 -6.39
C GLU A 59 5.76 11.66 -7.55
N PRO A 60 6.60 10.62 -7.71
CA PRO A 60 6.38 9.63 -8.76
C PRO A 60 4.99 8.97 -8.71
N CYS A 61 4.44 8.75 -7.53
CA CYS A 61 3.09 8.20 -7.38
C CYS A 61 2.04 9.19 -7.88
N ARG A 62 2.21 10.49 -7.57
CA ARG A 62 1.28 11.53 -8.02
C ARG A 62 1.32 11.73 -9.53
N ASN A 63 2.46 11.48 -10.15
CA ASN A 63 2.67 11.63 -11.59
C ASN A 63 2.20 10.42 -12.40
N GLY A 64 1.64 9.40 -11.74
CA GLY A 64 1.15 8.20 -12.41
C GLY A 64 2.28 7.30 -12.94
N GLU A 65 3.49 7.43 -12.43
CA GLU A 65 4.59 6.56 -12.81
C GLU A 65 4.37 5.13 -12.29
N LYS A 66 5.00 4.17 -12.94
CA LYS A 66 4.89 2.76 -12.54
C LYS A 66 5.79 2.49 -11.34
N VAL A 67 5.27 2.80 -10.16
CA VAL A 67 6.00 2.65 -8.89
C VAL A 67 5.16 1.92 -7.86
N ILE A 68 5.84 1.26 -6.94
CA ILE A 68 5.23 0.71 -5.73
C ILE A 68 5.97 1.26 -4.53
N THR A 69 5.31 1.26 -3.38
CA THR A 69 5.90 1.78 -2.14
C THR A 69 6.00 0.69 -1.08
N PHE A 70 7.04 0.80 -0.27
CA PHE A 70 7.26 -0.03 0.91
C PHE A 70 7.34 0.88 2.13
N PHE A 71 6.84 0.40 3.28
CA PHE A 71 7.11 1.04 4.56
C PHE A 71 8.50 0.65 5.04
N LYS A 72 9.16 1.58 5.71
CA LYS A 72 10.40 1.28 6.43
C LYS A 72 10.04 0.68 7.79
N THR A 73 10.56 -0.51 8.08
CA THR A 73 10.20 -1.22 9.32
C THR A 73 10.61 -0.46 10.59
N GLY A 74 11.67 0.34 10.51
CA GLY A 74 12.11 1.15 11.66
C GLY A 74 11.09 2.16 12.14
N THR A 75 10.20 2.63 11.27
CA THR A 75 9.17 3.62 11.60
C THR A 75 7.75 3.08 11.44
N ALA A 76 7.59 1.90 10.84
CA ALA A 76 6.28 1.31 10.54
C ALA A 76 5.41 1.11 11.79
N GLY A 77 6.00 0.91 12.96
CA GLY A 77 5.26 0.75 14.20
C GLY A 77 4.31 1.90 14.53
N GLU A 78 4.60 3.09 14.02
CA GLU A 78 3.73 4.26 14.20
C GLU A 78 2.59 4.29 13.18
N MET A 79 2.78 3.64 12.03
CA MET A 79 1.80 3.62 10.94
C MET A 79 0.84 2.43 11.03
N LEU A 80 1.32 1.28 11.48
CA LEU A 80 0.55 0.03 11.47
C LEU A 80 -0.78 0.12 12.21
N PRO A 81 -0.88 0.73 13.41
CA PRO A 81 -2.17 0.85 14.08
C PRO A 81 -3.19 1.66 13.26
N MET A 82 -2.71 2.59 12.44
CA MET A 82 -3.58 3.44 11.64
C MET A 82 -4.04 2.76 10.34
N ILE A 83 -3.31 1.78 9.86
CA ILE A 83 -3.69 1.01 8.66
C ILE A 83 -4.55 -0.23 9.02
N GLU A 84 -4.55 -0.63 10.28
CA GLU A 84 -5.26 -1.84 10.73
C GLU A 84 -6.75 -1.87 10.33
N PRO A 85 -7.52 -0.77 10.43
CA PRO A 85 -8.91 -0.80 9.99
C PRO A 85 -9.08 -1.22 8.52
N ALA A 86 -8.15 -0.82 7.64
CA ALA A 86 -8.17 -1.24 6.24
C ALA A 86 -7.87 -2.74 6.10
N VAL A 87 -6.95 -3.26 6.92
CA VAL A 87 -6.65 -4.70 6.94
C VAL A 87 -7.89 -5.50 7.36
N ARG A 88 -8.62 -5.01 8.36
CA ARG A 88 -9.87 -5.65 8.80
C ARG A 88 -10.93 -5.65 7.71
N LEU A 89 -10.99 -4.64 6.87
CA LEU A 89 -11.90 -4.60 5.73
C LEU A 89 -11.56 -5.71 4.73
N MET A 90 -10.28 -5.98 4.49
CA MET A 90 -9.88 -7.11 3.65
C MET A 90 -10.41 -8.43 4.22
N ASP A 91 -10.28 -8.63 5.54
CA ASP A 91 -10.80 -9.81 6.20
C ASP A 91 -12.33 -9.90 6.10
N LYS A 92 -13.02 -8.78 6.35
CA LYS A 92 -14.47 -8.72 6.30
C LYS A 92 -15.03 -9.12 4.93
N TYR A 93 -14.36 -8.71 3.86
CA TYR A 93 -14.80 -8.97 2.49
C TYR A 93 -14.12 -10.20 1.87
N ASN A 94 -13.41 -10.98 2.68
CA ASN A 94 -12.74 -12.23 2.26
C ASN A 94 -11.72 -12.03 1.14
N HIS A 95 -11.01 -10.91 1.16
CA HIS A 95 -9.91 -10.68 0.25
C HIS A 95 -8.59 -11.08 0.89
N PRO A 96 -7.89 -12.10 0.36
CA PRO A 96 -6.61 -12.49 0.89
C PRO A 96 -5.55 -11.41 0.68
N TYR A 97 -4.64 -11.31 1.62
CA TYR A 97 -3.52 -10.37 1.55
C TYR A 97 -2.28 -11.01 2.15
N ASP A 98 -1.13 -10.44 1.83
CA ASP A 98 0.16 -10.87 2.36
C ASP A 98 0.86 -9.68 3.02
N ILE A 99 1.57 -9.96 4.10
CA ILE A 99 2.49 -9.00 4.71
C ILE A 99 3.88 -9.43 4.28
N VAL A 100 4.50 -8.63 3.42
CA VAL A 100 5.80 -8.95 2.83
C VAL A 100 6.89 -8.18 3.56
N TYR A 101 7.93 -8.88 3.97
CA TYR A 101 9.13 -8.29 4.55
C TYR A 101 10.31 -8.57 3.63
N THR A 102 11.14 -7.56 3.38
CA THR A 102 12.29 -7.73 2.50
C THR A 102 13.38 -6.72 2.80
N ASN A 103 14.61 -7.06 2.40
CA ASN A 103 15.75 -6.15 2.42
C ASN A 103 16.10 -5.64 1.03
N PHE A 104 15.46 -6.18 -0.02
CA PHE A 104 15.82 -5.90 -1.40
C PHE A 104 14.58 -5.41 -2.15
N ILE A 105 14.59 -4.15 -2.60
CA ILE A 105 13.45 -3.51 -3.23
C ILE A 105 13.75 -2.88 -4.60
N GLY A 106 14.86 -3.21 -5.24
CA GLY A 106 15.21 -2.63 -6.54
C GLY A 106 15.71 -1.19 -6.42
N THR A 107 15.52 -0.40 -7.48
CA THR A 107 16.03 0.98 -7.53
C THR A 107 15.07 1.93 -6.82
N VAL A 108 15.54 2.52 -5.71
CA VAL A 108 14.76 3.51 -4.96
C VAL A 108 14.80 4.83 -5.72
N ILE A 109 13.62 5.37 -6.06
CA ILE A 109 13.47 6.65 -6.77
C ILE A 109 12.92 7.75 -5.87
N TYR A 110 12.43 7.41 -4.70
CA TYR A 110 11.98 8.34 -3.67
C TYR A 110 12.14 7.66 -2.32
N GLU A 111 12.54 8.40 -1.33
CA GLU A 111 12.69 7.87 0.02
C GLU A 111 12.50 8.99 1.04
N ASP A 112 11.78 8.67 2.12
CA ASP A 112 11.66 9.53 3.28
C ASP A 112 11.83 8.69 4.57
N GLU A 113 11.51 9.28 5.70
CA GLU A 113 11.63 8.62 7.00
C GLU A 113 10.74 7.38 7.13
N TRP A 114 9.63 7.35 6.41
CA TRP A 114 8.55 6.36 6.56
C TRP A 114 8.51 5.32 5.46
N GLN A 115 8.92 5.68 4.25
CA GLN A 115 8.66 4.87 3.06
C GLN A 115 9.74 5.02 1.99
N ALA A 116 9.77 4.06 1.09
CA ALA A 116 10.58 4.09 -0.12
C ALA A 116 9.73 3.69 -1.31
N ALA A 117 9.89 4.39 -2.43
CA ALA A 117 9.22 4.08 -3.69
C ALA A 117 10.22 3.55 -4.70
N VAL A 118 9.85 2.50 -5.42
CA VAL A 118 10.69 1.85 -6.42
C VAL A 118 9.95 1.69 -7.74
N ARG A 119 10.70 1.67 -8.84
CA ARG A 119 10.14 1.44 -10.17
C ARG A 119 9.83 -0.02 -10.39
N VAL A 120 8.77 -0.25 -11.17
CA VAL A 120 8.32 -1.58 -11.55
C VAL A 120 8.12 -1.62 -13.06
N GLU A 121 8.62 -2.66 -13.71
CA GLU A 121 8.32 -2.95 -15.11
C GLU A 121 7.86 -4.39 -15.26
N ASN A 122 6.72 -4.57 -15.93
CA ASN A 122 6.13 -5.90 -16.18
C ASN A 122 6.04 -6.75 -14.91
N GLY A 123 5.65 -6.12 -13.79
CA GLY A 123 5.47 -6.82 -12.53
C GLY A 123 6.76 -7.08 -11.75
N LYS A 124 7.87 -6.52 -12.16
CA LYS A 124 9.16 -6.72 -11.49
C LYS A 124 9.80 -5.41 -11.08
N MET A 125 10.37 -5.40 -9.88
CA MET A 125 11.20 -4.29 -9.42
C MET A 125 12.50 -4.24 -10.22
N ILE A 126 12.90 -3.06 -10.62
CA ILE A 126 14.10 -2.86 -11.44
C ILE A 126 15.13 -2.00 -10.71
#